data_8d741fa724d800d149035b064ee989fc
#
_entry.id   8d741fa724d800d149035b064ee989fc
#
_cell.length_a   1.000
_cell.length_b   1.000
_cell.length_c   1.000
_cell.angle_alpha   90.00
_cell.angle_beta   90.00
_cell.angle_gamma   90.00
#
_symmetry.space_group_name_H-M   'P 1'
#
loop_
_entity.id
_entity.type
_entity.pdbx_description
1 polymer ?
#
loop_
_entity_poly.entity_id
_entity_poly.type
_entity_poly.pdbx_seq_one_letter_code
_entity_poly.pdbx_strand_id
1 'polypeptide(L)'
;MTNENVLEKTRTYLVGHMQYSNGRDWRDHVEKELEALDIIVFNPYKKPFVKDVNEDEDARLSLEHCQKHGYFNDVAERMSLVRSYDLNLVDRSDFIVAHLLPDVASWGSAEELVTAVRMRKP
;
A
#
# COMPACT_ATOMS: atom_id res chain seq x y z
N MET A 1 -20.40 -28.26 15.49
CA MET A 1 -19.51 -27.08 15.53
C MET A 1 -19.40 -26.47 14.14
N THR A 2 -19.80 -25.25 14.01
CA THR A 2 -19.63 -24.51 12.78
C THR A 2 -18.21 -23.93 12.74
N ASN A 3 -17.46 -24.21 11.69
CA ASN A 3 -16.18 -23.57 11.43
C ASN A 3 -16.45 -22.15 10.91
N GLU A 4 -16.62 -21.21 11.81
CA GLU A 4 -16.78 -19.82 11.41
C GLU A 4 -15.42 -19.23 11.02
N ASN A 5 -15.38 -18.60 9.86
CA ASN A 5 -14.23 -17.81 9.47
C ASN A 5 -14.31 -16.44 10.17
N VAL A 6 -13.61 -16.31 11.28
CA VAL A 6 -13.63 -15.08 12.08
C VAL A 6 -12.96 -13.90 11.38
N LEU A 7 -12.24 -14.15 10.29
CA LEU A 7 -11.58 -13.11 9.50
C LEU A 7 -12.42 -12.64 8.32
N GLU A 8 -13.57 -13.26 8.08
CA GLU A 8 -14.47 -12.88 6.99
C GLU A 8 -14.81 -11.39 7.04
N LYS A 9 -14.66 -10.71 5.91
CA LYS A 9 -14.93 -9.28 5.74
C LYS A 9 -14.06 -8.35 6.57
N THR A 10 -13.01 -8.84 7.23
CA THR A 10 -11.98 -7.95 7.77
C THR A 10 -11.20 -7.32 6.63
N ARG A 11 -10.56 -6.18 6.92
CA ARG A 11 -9.84 -5.39 5.92
C ARG A 11 -8.38 -5.31 6.30
N THR A 12 -7.52 -5.45 5.32
CA THR A 12 -6.07 -5.31 5.51
C THR A 12 -5.45 -4.45 4.43
N TYR A 13 -4.40 -3.72 4.79
CA TYR A 13 -3.57 -2.95 3.87
C TYR A 13 -2.20 -3.61 3.75
N LEU A 14 -1.68 -3.67 2.52
CA LEU A 14 -0.40 -4.33 2.24
C LEU A 14 0.73 -3.28 2.22
N VAL A 15 1.57 -3.34 3.23
CA VAL A 15 2.72 -2.43 3.42
C VAL A 15 3.99 -3.05 2.85
N GLY A 16 4.77 -2.31 2.10
CA GLY A 16 6.04 -2.79 1.57
C GLY A 16 6.61 -1.86 0.51
N HIS A 17 7.76 -2.24 -0.04
CA HIS A 17 8.43 -1.46 -1.05
C HIS A 17 7.63 -1.35 -2.35
N MET A 18 7.79 -0.22 -3.05
CA MET A 18 7.16 0.08 -4.33
C MET A 18 8.18 0.32 -5.44
N GLN A 19 9.46 0.44 -5.10
CA GLN A 19 10.52 0.88 -6.01
C GLN A 19 10.91 -0.15 -7.07
N TYR A 20 10.63 -1.43 -6.82
CA TYR A 20 11.02 -2.52 -7.69
C TYR A 20 9.81 -3.30 -8.19
N SER A 21 9.95 -3.96 -9.32
CA SER A 21 8.86 -4.73 -9.95
C SER A 21 8.28 -5.81 -9.04
N ASN A 22 9.11 -6.42 -8.17
CA ASN A 22 8.64 -7.43 -7.23
C ASN A 22 7.76 -6.87 -6.10
N GLY A 23 7.67 -5.55 -5.94
CA GLY A 23 6.73 -4.91 -5.02
C GLY A 23 5.29 -5.23 -5.35
N ARG A 24 4.97 -5.37 -6.63
CA ARG A 24 3.64 -5.78 -7.09
C ARG A 24 3.42 -7.28 -6.91
N ASP A 25 4.43 -8.09 -7.24
CA ASP A 25 4.30 -9.54 -7.27
C ASP A 25 3.94 -10.13 -5.90
N TRP A 26 4.62 -9.71 -4.83
CA TRP A 26 4.31 -10.21 -3.50
C TRP A 26 2.91 -9.79 -3.04
N ARG A 27 2.50 -8.57 -3.39
CA ARG A 27 1.16 -8.07 -3.04
C ARG A 27 0.07 -8.85 -3.76
N ASP A 28 0.24 -9.11 -5.04
CA ASP A 28 -0.74 -9.86 -5.82
C ASP A 28 -0.87 -11.30 -5.30
N HIS A 29 0.25 -11.90 -4.91
CA HIS A 29 0.25 -13.24 -4.31
C HIS A 29 -0.49 -13.26 -2.97
N VAL A 30 -0.15 -12.36 -2.07
CA VAL A 30 -0.79 -12.27 -0.74
C VAL A 30 -2.27 -11.93 -0.86
N GLU A 31 -2.62 -11.01 -1.75
CA GLU A 31 -4.02 -10.64 -2.01
C GLU A 31 -4.85 -11.85 -2.40
N LYS A 32 -4.34 -12.67 -3.31
CA LYS A 32 -5.01 -13.89 -3.75
C LYS A 32 -5.24 -14.87 -2.60
N GLU A 33 -4.24 -15.07 -1.76
CA GLU A 33 -4.34 -15.96 -0.61
C GLU A 33 -5.34 -15.44 0.43
N LEU A 34 -5.34 -14.14 0.70
CA LEU A 34 -6.23 -13.54 1.69
C LEU A 34 -7.67 -13.44 1.18
N GLU A 35 -7.88 -13.15 -0.10
CA GLU A 35 -9.21 -13.12 -0.69
C GLU A 35 -9.88 -14.50 -0.65
N ALA A 36 -9.10 -15.58 -0.71
CA ALA A 36 -9.62 -16.94 -0.53
C ALA A 36 -10.19 -17.17 0.88
N LEU A 37 -9.81 -16.34 1.85
CA LEU A 37 -10.33 -16.33 3.23
C LEU A 37 -11.43 -15.26 3.43
N ASP A 38 -11.96 -14.69 2.37
CA ASP A 38 -12.95 -13.61 2.39
C ASP A 38 -12.47 -12.34 3.12
N ILE A 39 -11.16 -12.07 3.08
CA ILE A 39 -10.56 -10.85 3.60
C ILE A 39 -10.53 -9.81 2.48
N ILE A 40 -10.92 -8.58 2.81
CA ILE A 40 -10.86 -7.44 1.90
C ILE A 40 -9.44 -6.89 1.92
N VAL A 41 -8.78 -6.86 0.76
CA VAL A 41 -7.39 -6.44 0.66
C VAL A 41 -7.29 -5.08 -0.01
N PHE A 42 -6.64 -4.13 0.67
CA PHE A 42 -6.26 -2.85 0.10
C PHE A 42 -4.84 -2.94 -0.46
N ASN A 43 -4.75 -3.14 -1.77
CA ASN A 43 -3.48 -3.23 -2.49
C ASN A 43 -3.19 -1.85 -3.12
N PRO A 44 -2.10 -1.16 -2.74
CA PRO A 44 -1.82 0.18 -3.27
C PRO A 44 -1.57 0.24 -4.78
N TYR A 45 -1.31 -0.89 -5.42
CA TYR A 45 -1.25 -0.97 -6.89
C TYR A 45 -2.62 -1.01 -7.56
N LYS A 46 -3.68 -1.22 -6.80
CA LYS A 46 -5.05 -1.35 -7.31
C LYS A 46 -5.96 -0.26 -6.73
N LYS A 47 -5.96 0.90 -7.38
CA LYS A 47 -6.78 2.06 -7.02
C LYS A 47 -7.66 2.45 -8.22
N PRO A 48 -8.68 1.65 -8.56
CA PRO A 48 -9.33 1.71 -9.87
C PRO A 48 -10.09 3.00 -10.17
N PHE A 49 -10.48 3.77 -9.16
CA PHE A 49 -11.34 4.93 -9.36
C PHE A 49 -10.65 6.28 -9.14
N VAL A 50 -9.36 6.31 -8.82
CA VAL A 50 -8.65 7.54 -8.48
C VAL A 50 -7.31 7.58 -9.21
N LYS A 51 -7.27 8.34 -10.33
CA LYS A 51 -6.07 8.42 -11.19
C LYS A 51 -4.89 9.11 -10.51
N ASP A 52 -5.14 10.14 -9.71
CA ASP A 52 -4.10 11.00 -9.16
C ASP A 52 -3.33 10.36 -8.00
N VAL A 53 -3.82 9.24 -7.47
CA VAL A 53 -3.17 8.50 -6.39
C VAL A 53 -2.65 7.14 -6.84
N ASN A 54 -2.60 6.89 -8.15
CA ASN A 54 -2.12 5.63 -8.71
C ASN A 54 -0.62 5.45 -8.46
N GLU A 55 -0.21 4.25 -8.10
CA GLU A 55 1.17 3.86 -7.82
C GLU A 55 1.67 2.75 -8.74
N ASP A 56 1.06 2.59 -9.91
CA ASP A 56 1.51 1.62 -10.91
C ASP A 56 2.86 2.03 -11.55
N GLU A 57 3.35 1.22 -12.49
CA GLU A 57 4.63 1.48 -13.16
C GLU A 57 4.64 2.79 -13.93
N ASP A 58 3.54 3.13 -14.60
CA ASP A 58 3.44 4.39 -15.35
C ASP A 58 3.50 5.58 -14.43
N ALA A 59 2.85 5.53 -13.29
CA ALA A 59 2.91 6.57 -12.27
C ALA A 59 4.33 6.70 -11.70
N ARG A 60 5.02 5.58 -11.44
CA ARG A 60 6.41 5.57 -10.97
C ARG A 60 7.34 6.21 -11.98
N LEU A 61 7.24 5.83 -13.25
CA LEU A 61 8.07 6.39 -14.33
C LEU A 61 7.83 7.89 -14.49
N SER A 62 6.59 8.34 -14.39
CA SER A 62 6.23 9.75 -14.43
C SER A 62 6.85 10.54 -13.28
N LEU A 63 6.83 9.98 -12.05
CA LEU A 63 7.48 10.59 -10.89
C LEU A 63 8.99 10.67 -11.05
N GLU A 64 9.64 9.62 -11.55
CA GLU A 64 11.07 9.61 -11.83
C GLU A 64 11.43 10.67 -12.88
N HIS A 65 10.62 10.82 -13.91
CA HIS A 65 10.80 11.88 -14.92
C HIS A 65 10.76 13.27 -14.28
N CYS A 66 9.76 13.54 -13.44
CA CYS A 66 9.64 14.81 -12.73
C CYS A 66 10.84 15.08 -11.81
N GLN A 67 11.33 14.06 -11.11
CA GLN A 67 12.51 14.16 -10.24
C GLN A 67 13.76 14.50 -11.04
N LYS A 68 13.98 13.84 -12.17
CA LYS A 68 15.15 14.08 -13.04
C LYS A 68 15.16 15.49 -13.65
N HIS A 69 14.00 16.05 -13.92
CA HIS A 69 13.86 17.39 -14.52
C HIS A 69 13.70 18.51 -13.49
N GLY A 70 13.77 18.20 -12.19
CA GLY A 70 13.67 19.19 -11.13
C GLY A 70 12.26 19.73 -10.87
N TYR A 71 11.23 19.02 -11.31
CA TYR A 71 9.83 19.39 -11.08
C TYR A 71 9.38 18.99 -9.67
N PHE A 72 10.06 19.49 -8.66
CA PHE A 72 9.87 19.04 -7.27
C PHE A 72 8.53 19.41 -6.68
N ASN A 73 7.91 20.52 -7.10
CA ASN A 73 6.57 20.89 -6.65
C ASN A 73 5.53 19.88 -7.12
N ASP A 74 5.64 19.42 -8.37
CA ASP A 74 4.74 18.40 -8.91
C ASP A 74 4.92 17.07 -8.19
N VAL A 75 6.16 16.68 -7.89
CA VAL A 75 6.46 15.48 -7.11
C VAL A 75 5.83 15.57 -5.72
N ALA A 76 6.04 16.69 -5.02
CA ALA A 76 5.51 16.89 -3.67
C ALA A 76 3.98 16.85 -3.64
N GLU A 77 3.31 17.50 -4.60
CA GLU A 77 1.87 17.51 -4.70
C GLU A 77 1.31 16.10 -4.94
N ARG A 78 1.87 15.37 -5.90
CA ARG A 78 1.44 14.00 -6.20
C ARG A 78 1.68 13.06 -5.02
N MET A 79 2.84 13.14 -4.38
CA MET A 79 3.16 12.31 -3.23
C MET A 79 2.29 12.63 -2.03
N SER A 80 1.92 13.89 -1.82
CA SER A 80 0.98 14.28 -0.77
C SER A 80 -0.37 13.59 -0.96
N LEU A 81 -0.90 13.56 -2.18
CA LEU A 81 -2.16 12.89 -2.49
C LEU A 81 -2.05 11.37 -2.28
N VAL A 82 -0.99 10.75 -2.78
CA VAL A 82 -0.74 9.32 -2.62
C VAL A 82 -0.63 8.96 -1.14
N ARG A 83 0.15 9.70 -0.37
CA ARG A 83 0.36 9.44 1.06
C ARG A 83 -0.95 9.59 1.85
N SER A 84 -1.71 10.64 1.58
CA SER A 84 -3.00 10.86 2.24
C SER A 84 -3.98 9.72 1.96
N TYR A 85 -4.03 9.25 0.74
CA TYR A 85 -4.88 8.13 0.34
C TYR A 85 -4.45 6.83 1.03
N ASP A 86 -3.17 6.52 1.00
CA ASP A 86 -2.64 5.28 1.57
C ASP A 86 -2.79 5.25 3.09
N LEU A 87 -2.53 6.38 3.78
CA LEU A 87 -2.74 6.46 5.23
C LEU A 87 -4.22 6.32 5.60
N ASN A 88 -5.13 6.79 4.75
CA ASN A 88 -6.55 6.56 4.95
C ASN A 88 -6.91 5.08 4.82
N LEU A 89 -6.28 4.35 3.91
CA LEU A 89 -6.45 2.90 3.80
C LEU A 89 -5.92 2.16 5.05
N VAL A 90 -4.79 2.60 5.59
CA VAL A 90 -4.28 2.10 6.88
C VAL A 90 -5.30 2.33 7.99
N ASP A 91 -5.86 3.53 8.05
CA ASP A 91 -6.89 3.89 9.04
C ASP A 91 -8.11 2.97 8.96
N ARG A 92 -8.55 2.63 7.76
CA ARG A 92 -9.70 1.78 7.51
C ARG A 92 -9.44 0.29 7.66
N SER A 93 -8.19 -0.11 7.82
CA SER A 93 -7.81 -1.52 7.93
C SER A 93 -7.97 -2.03 9.36
N ASP A 94 -8.33 -3.29 9.47
CA ASP A 94 -8.43 -3.97 10.76
C ASP A 94 -7.07 -4.53 11.21
N PHE A 95 -6.22 -4.88 10.25
CA PHE A 95 -4.86 -5.33 10.48
C PHE A 95 -3.98 -5.01 9.27
N ILE A 96 -2.67 -5.14 9.43
CA ILE A 96 -1.68 -4.82 8.40
C ILE A 96 -0.84 -6.06 8.08
N VAL A 97 -0.57 -6.29 6.81
CA VAL A 97 0.44 -7.25 6.36
C VAL A 97 1.62 -6.47 5.80
N ALA A 98 2.79 -6.65 6.37
CA ALA A 98 4.00 -5.94 5.96
C ALA A 98 5.06 -6.89 5.43
N HIS A 99 5.62 -6.55 4.27
CA HIS A 99 6.76 -7.24 3.69
C HIS A 99 7.93 -6.26 3.59
N LEU A 100 8.89 -6.39 4.49
CA LEU A 100 10.03 -5.48 4.59
C LEU A 100 11.31 -6.19 4.15
N LEU A 101 12.02 -5.57 3.22
CA LEU A 101 13.32 -6.05 2.75
C LEU A 101 14.43 -5.30 3.50
N PRO A 102 15.45 -6.02 4.05
CA PRO A 102 16.50 -5.38 4.86
C PRO A 102 17.30 -4.31 4.12
N ASP A 103 17.50 -4.49 2.81
CA ASP A 103 18.37 -3.64 2.00
C ASP A 103 17.61 -2.58 1.20
N VAL A 104 16.31 -2.43 1.44
CA VAL A 104 15.48 -1.48 0.71
C VAL A 104 14.94 -0.43 1.68
N ALA A 105 15.33 0.83 1.46
CA ALA A 105 14.78 1.95 2.21
C ALA A 105 13.33 2.18 1.77
N SER A 106 12.43 2.26 2.75
CA SER A 106 11.00 2.45 2.49
C SER A 106 10.38 3.34 3.57
N TRP A 107 10.56 4.66 3.42
CA TRP A 107 10.05 5.65 4.38
C TRP A 107 8.52 5.66 4.43
N GLY A 108 7.86 5.49 3.28
CA GLY A 108 6.40 5.36 3.23
C GLY A 108 5.89 4.17 4.03
N SER A 109 6.55 3.02 3.91
CA SER A 109 6.21 1.83 4.69
C SER A 109 6.44 2.05 6.19
N ALA A 110 7.52 2.74 6.56
CA ALA A 110 7.78 3.10 7.95
C ALA A 110 6.67 3.98 8.52
N GLU A 111 6.21 4.99 7.78
CA GLU A 111 5.10 5.85 8.19
C GLU A 111 3.80 5.06 8.36
N GLU A 112 3.50 4.18 7.43
CA GLU A 112 2.30 3.32 7.48
C GLU A 112 2.33 2.40 8.70
N LEU A 113 3.47 1.77 8.98
CA LEU A 113 3.65 0.90 10.14
C LEU A 113 3.52 1.66 11.46
N VAL A 114 4.16 2.83 11.58
CA VAL A 114 4.07 3.66 12.78
C VAL A 114 2.64 4.11 13.00
N THR A 115 1.94 4.49 11.94
CA THR A 115 0.53 4.88 12.02
C THR A 115 -0.33 3.72 12.53
N ALA A 116 -0.15 2.53 11.98
CA ALA A 116 -0.88 1.34 12.41
C ALA A 116 -0.60 0.98 13.88
N VAL A 117 0.65 1.06 14.31
CA VAL A 117 1.05 0.81 15.71
C VAL A 117 0.40 1.81 16.66
N ARG A 118 0.39 3.08 16.30
CA ARG A 118 -0.28 4.13 17.10
C ARG A 118 -1.77 3.91 17.21
N MET A 119 -2.39 3.33 16.19
CA MET A 119 -3.80 2.97 16.18
C MET A 119 -4.06 1.59 16.79
N ARG A 120 -3.02 0.94 17.31
CA ARG A 120 -3.07 -0.40 17.92
C ARG A 120 -3.63 -1.47 16.98
N LYS A 121 -3.31 -1.39 15.71
CA LYS A 121 -3.68 -2.41 14.72
C LYS A 121 -2.63 -3.50 14.68
N PRO A 122 -3.07 -4.79 14.68
CA PRO A 122 -2.15 -5.90 14.47
C PRO A 122 -1.44 -5.83 13.12
#